data_1cdb89aae74d1582d23317915d549674
#
_entry.id   1cdb89aae74d1582d23317915d549674
#
_cell.length_a   1.000
_cell.length_b   1.000
_cell.length_c   1.000
_cell.angle_alpha   90.00
_cell.angle_beta   90.00
_cell.angle_gamma   90.00
#
_symmetry.space_group_name_H-M   'P 1'
#
loop_
_entity.id
_entity.type
_entity.pdbx_description
1 polymer ?
#
loop_
_entity_poly.entity_id
_entity_poly.type
_entity_poly.pdbx_seq_one_letter_code
_entity_poly.pdbx_strand_id
1 'polypeptide(L)'
;MNQLPEVIRTIERVSPDVVQQAATFQAAILADVAGRRGTMHARVAPVHERMRLAGPAFTVEVRPGDNLMIHAAIALAQPGDILVIDGKGDQTAALMGTLMLSACKKRGLAGVIVDGCIRDKLELLELDFPVFSAGFNPAGPTKFVPGRVNHPIACGGAMVHPGDLVVGDADGVVVIERAKAPAMLALAVKKVADEAARIESIARGDTAAKWLPAALRAAGVLKEGETL
;
A
#
# COMPACT_ATOMS: atom_id res chain seq x y z
N MET A 1 -12.19 4.46 31.75
CA MET A 1 -11.53 4.65 30.44
C MET A 1 -12.64 4.69 29.39
N ASN A 2 -12.77 5.82 28.65
CA ASN A 2 -13.72 5.87 27.54
C ASN A 2 -13.20 4.96 26.43
N GLN A 3 -13.88 3.87 26.18
CA GLN A 3 -13.58 2.96 25.07
C GLN A 3 -13.95 3.67 23.76
N LEU A 4 -13.03 3.74 22.80
CA LEU A 4 -13.33 4.29 21.48
C LEU A 4 -14.43 3.45 20.81
N PRO A 5 -15.36 4.08 20.06
CA PRO A 5 -16.39 3.36 19.35
C PRO A 5 -15.78 2.42 18.29
N GLU A 6 -16.39 1.28 18.02
CA GLU A 6 -15.94 0.33 17.00
C GLU A 6 -15.86 0.97 15.60
N VAL A 7 -16.68 1.98 15.34
CA VAL A 7 -16.71 2.72 14.07
C VAL A 7 -16.42 4.20 14.30
N ILE A 8 -15.25 4.64 13.90
CA ILE A 8 -14.88 6.06 13.88
C ILE A 8 -15.31 6.64 12.52
N ARG A 9 -16.25 7.58 12.54
CA ARG A 9 -16.88 8.11 11.31
C ARG A 9 -16.08 9.23 10.66
N THR A 10 -15.34 9.99 11.44
CA THR A 10 -14.59 11.17 10.97
C THR A 10 -13.12 10.94 11.21
N ILE A 11 -12.32 11.03 10.15
CA ILE A 11 -10.88 10.93 10.19
C ILE A 11 -10.24 12.13 9.49
N GLU A 12 -9.05 12.50 9.93
CA GLU A 12 -8.20 13.41 9.17
C GLU A 12 -7.51 12.63 8.05
N ARG A 13 -7.45 13.21 6.86
CA ARG A 13 -6.82 12.60 5.67
C ARG A 13 -5.58 13.38 5.26
N VAL A 14 -4.64 12.69 4.65
CA VAL A 14 -3.59 13.36 3.86
C VAL A 14 -4.25 14.25 2.81
N SER A 15 -3.66 15.42 2.54
CA SER A 15 -4.27 16.41 1.64
C SER A 15 -4.31 15.92 0.18
N PRO A 16 -5.29 16.39 -0.63
CA PRO A 16 -5.38 16.04 -2.05
C PRO A 16 -4.11 16.37 -2.84
N ASP A 17 -3.47 17.50 -2.56
CA ASP A 17 -2.22 17.91 -3.24
C ASP A 17 -1.08 16.91 -2.98
N VAL A 18 -0.97 16.43 -1.74
CA VAL A 18 0.00 15.38 -1.38
C VAL A 18 -0.30 14.08 -2.10
N VAL A 19 -1.58 13.68 -2.19
CA VAL A 19 -2.00 12.49 -2.95
C VAL A 19 -1.66 12.62 -4.42
N GLN A 20 -1.97 13.76 -5.04
CA GLN A 20 -1.68 14.01 -6.44
C GLN A 20 -0.18 13.95 -6.74
N GLN A 21 0.64 14.55 -5.89
CA GLN A 21 2.10 14.46 -6.01
C GLN A 21 2.59 13.02 -5.81
N ALA A 22 2.10 12.32 -4.78
CA ALA A 22 2.49 10.94 -4.48
C ALA A 22 2.18 9.97 -5.63
N ALA A 23 1.06 10.16 -6.33
CA ALA A 23 0.66 9.35 -7.48
C ALA A 23 1.67 9.37 -8.65
N THR A 24 2.58 10.36 -8.69
CA THR A 24 3.64 10.45 -9.71
C THR A 24 4.86 9.59 -9.40
N PHE A 25 5.01 9.10 -8.17
CA PHE A 25 6.16 8.30 -7.75
C PHE A 25 5.85 6.80 -7.80
N GLN A 26 6.89 6.00 -7.97
CA GLN A 26 6.86 4.56 -7.78
C GLN A 26 6.86 4.22 -6.29
N ALA A 27 6.19 3.12 -5.92
CA ALA A 27 6.17 2.64 -4.53
C ALA A 27 7.59 2.37 -4.01
N ALA A 28 8.49 1.84 -4.86
CA ALA A 28 9.87 1.58 -4.52
C ALA A 28 10.65 2.85 -4.12
N ILE A 29 10.47 3.97 -4.86
CA ILE A 29 11.09 5.26 -4.53
C ILE A 29 10.62 5.75 -3.15
N LEU A 30 9.32 5.66 -2.90
CA LEU A 30 8.73 6.09 -1.63
C LEU A 30 9.20 5.19 -0.47
N ALA A 31 9.31 3.89 -0.69
CA ALA A 31 9.85 2.93 0.28
C ALA A 31 11.31 3.25 0.65
N ASP A 32 12.13 3.58 -0.34
CA ASP A 32 13.53 3.94 -0.12
C ASP A 32 13.68 5.19 0.75
N VAL A 33 12.95 6.27 0.43
CA VAL A 33 13.02 7.53 1.21
C VAL A 33 12.38 7.39 2.59
N ALA A 34 11.43 6.47 2.77
CA ALA A 34 10.87 6.10 4.08
C ALA A 34 11.80 5.20 4.91
N GLY A 35 13.01 4.89 4.43
CA GLY A 35 13.97 4.03 5.11
C GLY A 35 13.53 2.58 5.17
N ARG A 36 12.85 2.09 4.13
CA ARG A 36 12.29 0.72 4.00
C ARG A 36 11.23 0.40 5.06
N ARG A 37 10.55 1.43 5.56
CA ARG A 37 9.44 1.29 6.51
C ARG A 37 8.10 1.49 5.80
N GLY A 38 7.04 0.90 6.36
CA GLY A 38 5.69 1.02 5.83
C GLY A 38 5.40 0.19 4.58
N THR A 39 6.36 -0.62 4.09
CA THR A 39 6.11 -1.55 2.98
C THR A 39 5.30 -2.75 3.46
N MET A 40 4.27 -3.12 2.71
CA MET A 40 3.53 -4.35 2.96
C MET A 40 4.30 -5.57 2.47
N HIS A 41 4.01 -6.74 3.05
CA HIS A 41 4.54 -8.02 2.55
C HIS A 41 4.19 -8.23 1.08
N ALA A 42 5.10 -8.83 0.32
CA ALA A 42 4.93 -9.14 -1.10
C ALA A 42 3.72 -10.03 -1.42
N ARG A 43 3.13 -10.70 -0.40
CA ARG A 43 1.85 -11.41 -0.60
C ARG A 43 0.70 -10.49 -0.96
N VAL A 44 0.75 -9.21 -0.52
CA VAL A 44 -0.25 -8.20 -0.88
C VAL A 44 0.17 -7.58 -2.21
N ALA A 45 -0.30 -8.18 -3.29
CA ALA A 45 0.09 -7.85 -4.65
C ALA A 45 -1.11 -7.31 -5.45
N PRO A 46 -0.86 -6.52 -6.51
CA PRO A 46 -1.93 -6.08 -7.39
C PRO A 46 -2.55 -7.26 -8.14
N VAL A 47 -3.86 -7.22 -8.35
CA VAL A 47 -4.57 -8.22 -9.18
C VAL A 47 -4.06 -8.21 -10.62
N HIS A 48 -3.61 -7.06 -11.10
CA HIS A 48 -2.99 -6.88 -12.41
C HIS A 48 -1.82 -5.90 -12.29
N GLU A 49 -0.71 -6.19 -12.97
CA GLU A 49 0.55 -5.42 -12.93
C GLU A 49 0.41 -3.92 -13.28
N ARG A 50 -0.62 -3.55 -14.04
CA ARG A 50 -0.87 -2.15 -14.40
C ARG A 50 -1.66 -1.37 -13.34
N MET A 51 -2.14 -2.04 -12.30
CA MET A 51 -2.90 -1.37 -11.26
C MET A 51 -2.00 -0.44 -10.45
N ARG A 52 -2.48 0.78 -10.26
CA ARG A 52 -1.83 1.80 -9.44
C ARG A 52 -2.88 2.47 -8.58
N LEU A 53 -2.52 2.83 -7.36
CA LEU A 53 -3.36 3.62 -6.46
C LEU A 53 -2.51 4.60 -5.66
N ALA A 54 -3.12 5.72 -5.31
CA ALA A 54 -2.61 6.66 -4.32
C ALA A 54 -3.81 7.32 -3.62
N GLY A 55 -3.79 7.41 -2.30
CA GLY A 55 -4.89 8.00 -1.54
C GLY A 55 -4.75 7.85 -0.04
N PRO A 56 -5.65 8.45 0.73
CA PRO A 56 -5.72 8.26 2.17
C PRO A 56 -6.27 6.89 2.55
N ALA A 57 -5.69 6.28 3.57
CA ALA A 57 -6.15 5.02 4.13
C ALA A 57 -7.49 5.17 4.85
N PHE A 58 -8.47 4.37 4.48
CA PHE A 58 -9.70 4.12 5.25
C PHE A 58 -9.63 2.69 5.78
N THR A 59 -9.27 2.55 7.06
CA THR A 59 -8.87 1.28 7.64
C THR A 59 -10.05 0.45 8.11
N VAL A 60 -9.98 -0.87 7.90
CA VAL A 60 -11.00 -1.83 8.31
C VAL A 60 -10.33 -3.05 8.93
N GLU A 61 -10.72 -3.39 10.14
CA GLU A 61 -10.32 -4.64 10.78
C GLU A 61 -11.50 -5.62 10.76
N VAL A 62 -11.28 -6.83 10.26
CA VAL A 62 -12.32 -7.87 10.20
C VAL A 62 -11.84 -9.16 10.89
N ARG A 63 -12.78 -9.97 11.30
CA ARG A 63 -12.52 -11.36 11.63
C ARG A 63 -12.18 -12.12 10.34
N PRO A 64 -11.18 -13.00 10.32
CA PRO A 64 -10.92 -13.90 9.19
C PRO A 64 -12.21 -14.58 8.69
N GLY A 65 -12.43 -14.53 7.37
CA GLY A 65 -13.62 -15.10 6.73
C GLY A 65 -14.95 -14.37 6.97
N ASP A 66 -14.94 -13.14 7.53
CA ASP A 66 -16.15 -12.33 7.70
C ASP A 66 -15.99 -10.94 7.09
N ASN A 67 -17.01 -10.43 6.38
CA ASN A 67 -16.94 -9.13 5.71
C ASN A 67 -18.01 -8.11 6.13
N LEU A 68 -18.67 -8.30 7.27
CA LEU A 68 -19.68 -7.37 7.77
C LEU A 68 -19.14 -5.93 7.83
N MET A 69 -17.94 -5.74 8.41
CA MET A 69 -17.38 -4.40 8.59
C MET A 69 -16.87 -3.80 7.30
N ILE A 70 -16.56 -4.59 6.28
CA ILE A 70 -16.22 -4.07 4.95
C ILE A 70 -17.46 -3.42 4.31
N HIS A 71 -18.64 -4.00 4.46
CA HIS A 71 -19.88 -3.37 3.99
C HIS A 71 -20.13 -2.03 4.69
N ALA A 72 -19.91 -1.96 6.01
CA ALA A 72 -20.03 -0.72 6.78
C ALA A 72 -19.01 0.33 6.29
N ALA A 73 -17.77 -0.08 6.05
CA ALA A 73 -16.71 0.79 5.54
C ALA A 73 -17.03 1.34 4.16
N ILE A 74 -17.50 0.51 3.22
CA ILE A 74 -17.94 0.97 1.89
C ILE A 74 -19.02 2.06 2.02
N ALA A 75 -19.95 1.92 2.97
CA ALA A 75 -21.01 2.92 3.18
C ALA A 75 -20.50 4.25 3.74
N LEU A 76 -19.37 4.26 4.47
CA LEU A 76 -18.82 5.42 5.18
C LEU A 76 -17.68 6.12 4.44
N ALA A 77 -16.90 5.38 3.64
CA ALA A 77 -15.75 5.89 2.92
C ALA A 77 -16.14 7.00 1.92
N GLN A 78 -15.25 7.95 1.72
CA GLN A 78 -15.42 9.09 0.82
C GLN A 78 -14.69 8.86 -0.51
N PRO A 79 -15.09 9.58 -1.59
CA PRO A 79 -14.33 9.55 -2.84
C PRO A 79 -12.85 9.87 -2.62
N GLY A 80 -11.98 9.09 -3.26
CA GLY A 80 -10.53 9.18 -3.10
C GLY A 80 -9.94 8.33 -1.97
N ASP A 81 -10.74 7.81 -1.04
CA ASP A 81 -10.25 6.90 -0.01
C ASP A 81 -9.78 5.55 -0.61
N ILE A 82 -8.77 4.95 0.00
CA ILE A 82 -8.37 3.57 -0.23
C ILE A 82 -8.85 2.73 0.95
N LEU A 83 -9.69 1.73 0.70
CA LEU A 83 -10.01 0.77 1.75
C LEU A 83 -8.80 -0.12 2.02
N VAL A 84 -8.28 -0.08 3.24
CA VAL A 84 -7.20 -0.94 3.69
C VAL A 84 -7.76 -1.92 4.71
N ILE A 85 -7.83 -3.19 4.32
CA ILE A 85 -8.56 -4.23 5.05
C ILE A 85 -7.58 -5.22 5.66
N ASP A 86 -7.52 -5.21 6.99
CA ASP A 86 -6.78 -6.21 7.75
C ASP A 86 -7.64 -7.47 7.91
N GLY A 87 -7.47 -8.41 6.99
CA GLY A 87 -8.07 -9.75 7.01
C GLY A 87 -7.17 -10.78 7.70
N LYS A 88 -6.12 -10.34 8.41
CA LYS A 88 -5.16 -11.19 9.15
C LYS A 88 -4.38 -12.18 8.27
N GLY A 89 -4.28 -11.92 6.96
CA GLY A 89 -3.64 -12.83 6.02
C GLY A 89 -4.40 -14.13 5.78
N ASP A 90 -5.68 -14.17 6.13
CA ASP A 90 -6.50 -15.37 5.97
C ASP A 90 -6.70 -15.72 4.49
N GLN A 91 -6.50 -17.00 4.17
CA GLN A 91 -6.63 -17.53 2.82
C GLN A 91 -7.76 -18.56 2.70
N THR A 92 -8.56 -18.72 3.74
CA THR A 92 -9.61 -19.76 3.77
C THR A 92 -10.92 -19.31 3.13
N ALA A 93 -11.14 -17.99 3.01
CA ALA A 93 -12.30 -17.42 2.34
C ALA A 93 -11.97 -16.08 1.68
N ALA A 94 -12.69 -15.76 0.61
CA ALA A 94 -12.64 -14.45 -0.02
C ALA A 94 -13.44 -13.43 0.79
N LEU A 95 -12.85 -12.29 1.10
CA LEU A 95 -13.52 -11.19 1.81
C LEU A 95 -14.36 -10.31 0.86
N MET A 96 -13.91 -10.16 -0.39
CA MET A 96 -14.56 -9.33 -1.41
C MET A 96 -14.57 -10.02 -2.76
N GLY A 97 -15.47 -9.58 -3.62
CA GLY A 97 -15.56 -9.96 -5.03
C GLY A 97 -16.13 -8.81 -5.85
N THR A 98 -16.46 -9.07 -7.12
CA THR A 98 -16.87 -8.08 -8.11
C THR A 98 -17.99 -7.15 -7.63
N LEU A 99 -19.02 -7.66 -6.95
CA LEU A 99 -20.15 -6.83 -6.49
C LEU A 99 -19.70 -5.72 -5.52
N MET A 100 -18.87 -6.07 -4.54
CA MET A 100 -18.38 -5.11 -3.54
C MET A 100 -17.37 -4.14 -4.15
N LEU A 101 -16.49 -4.63 -5.01
CA LEU A 101 -15.48 -3.81 -5.69
C LEU A 101 -16.11 -2.84 -6.69
N SER A 102 -17.18 -3.25 -7.39
CA SER A 102 -18.00 -2.37 -8.23
C SER A 102 -18.68 -1.27 -7.40
N ALA A 103 -19.14 -1.59 -6.19
CA ALA A 103 -19.67 -0.58 -5.28
C ALA A 103 -18.60 0.43 -4.84
N CYS A 104 -17.38 -0.04 -4.54
CA CYS A 104 -16.24 0.83 -4.23
C CYS A 104 -15.92 1.77 -5.41
N LYS A 105 -15.80 1.23 -6.62
CA LYS A 105 -15.60 2.02 -7.85
C LYS A 105 -16.69 3.07 -8.05
N LYS A 106 -17.96 2.67 -7.92
CA LYS A 106 -19.11 3.58 -8.08
C LYS A 106 -19.13 4.71 -7.05
N ARG A 107 -18.63 4.45 -5.84
CA ARG A 107 -18.46 5.48 -4.80
C ARG A 107 -17.27 6.40 -5.02
N GLY A 108 -16.46 6.17 -6.05
CA GLY A 108 -15.28 6.97 -6.36
C GLY A 108 -14.08 6.70 -5.45
N LEU A 109 -14.00 5.53 -4.82
CA LEU A 109 -12.81 5.15 -4.05
C LEU A 109 -11.60 5.03 -4.97
N ALA A 110 -10.40 5.29 -4.46
CA ALA A 110 -9.17 5.23 -5.23
C ALA A 110 -8.64 3.79 -5.39
N GLY A 111 -9.08 2.86 -4.55
CA GLY A 111 -8.71 1.45 -4.62
C GLY A 111 -9.02 0.68 -3.35
N VAL A 112 -8.65 -0.59 -3.37
CA VAL A 112 -8.84 -1.51 -2.24
C VAL A 112 -7.59 -2.35 -2.02
N ILE A 113 -7.20 -2.53 -0.77
CA ILE A 113 -6.11 -3.40 -0.34
C ILE A 113 -6.66 -4.37 0.69
N VAL A 114 -6.45 -5.67 0.46
CA VAL A 114 -6.96 -6.75 1.32
C VAL A 114 -5.80 -7.64 1.76
N ASP A 115 -5.45 -7.62 3.04
CA ASP A 115 -4.57 -8.65 3.61
C ASP A 115 -5.38 -9.93 3.87
N GLY A 116 -5.74 -10.58 2.80
CA GLY A 116 -6.58 -11.77 2.72
C GLY A 116 -6.93 -12.09 1.28
N CYS A 117 -7.78 -13.09 1.06
CA CYS A 117 -8.22 -13.45 -0.28
C CYS A 117 -9.42 -12.63 -0.77
N ILE A 118 -9.50 -12.53 -2.09
CA ILE A 118 -10.65 -12.04 -2.86
C ILE A 118 -11.11 -13.10 -3.86
N ARG A 119 -12.17 -12.83 -4.63
CA ARG A 119 -12.65 -13.74 -5.68
C ARG A 119 -13.04 -12.99 -6.95
N ASP A 120 -13.49 -13.75 -7.96
CA ASP A 120 -13.96 -13.24 -9.26
C ASP A 120 -12.81 -12.62 -10.08
N LYS A 121 -11.65 -13.32 -10.13
CA LYS A 121 -10.39 -12.79 -10.70
C LYS A 121 -10.52 -12.25 -12.11
N LEU A 122 -11.23 -12.94 -13.00
CA LEU A 122 -11.33 -12.54 -14.40
C LEU A 122 -12.17 -11.28 -14.56
N GLU A 123 -13.27 -11.18 -13.83
CA GLU A 123 -14.16 -10.02 -13.82
C GLU A 123 -13.45 -8.78 -13.27
N LEU A 124 -12.52 -8.97 -12.31
CA LEU A 124 -11.74 -7.87 -11.74
C LEU A 124 -10.74 -7.27 -12.73
N LEU A 125 -10.24 -8.05 -13.70
CA LEU A 125 -9.37 -7.54 -14.76
C LEU A 125 -10.12 -6.57 -15.70
N GLU A 126 -11.42 -6.76 -15.85
CA GLU A 126 -12.29 -5.92 -16.68
C GLU A 126 -12.86 -4.72 -15.91
N LEU A 127 -12.83 -4.79 -14.58
CA LEU A 127 -13.43 -3.75 -13.73
C LEU A 127 -12.71 -2.40 -13.83
N ASP A 128 -11.44 -2.36 -14.23
CA ASP A 128 -10.60 -1.15 -14.27
C ASP A 128 -10.69 -0.36 -12.94
N PHE A 129 -10.38 -1.05 -11.86
CA PHE A 129 -10.37 -0.51 -10.49
C PHE A 129 -9.22 -1.13 -9.71
N PRO A 130 -8.34 -0.35 -9.08
CA PRO A 130 -7.15 -0.88 -8.42
C PRO A 130 -7.50 -1.74 -7.21
N VAL A 131 -7.04 -2.99 -7.24
CA VAL A 131 -7.23 -3.97 -6.15
C VAL A 131 -5.91 -4.69 -5.88
N PHE A 132 -5.56 -4.77 -4.61
CA PHE A 132 -4.40 -5.51 -4.11
C PHE A 132 -4.88 -6.54 -3.09
N SER A 133 -4.38 -7.77 -3.17
CA SER A 133 -4.81 -8.83 -2.26
C SER A 133 -3.70 -9.84 -1.98
N ALA A 134 -3.86 -10.63 -0.92
CA ALA A 134 -2.95 -11.73 -0.61
C ALA A 134 -3.23 -13.01 -1.42
N GLY A 135 -4.29 -13.04 -2.23
CA GLY A 135 -4.61 -14.17 -3.08
C GLY A 135 -6.08 -14.26 -3.47
N PHE A 136 -6.44 -15.41 -4.03
CA PHE A 136 -7.79 -15.71 -4.49
C PHE A 136 -8.32 -16.99 -3.85
N ASN A 137 -9.59 -16.98 -3.44
CA ASN A 137 -10.30 -18.16 -2.93
C ASN A 137 -11.79 -18.09 -3.36
N PRO A 138 -12.39 -19.15 -3.88
CA PRO A 138 -13.80 -19.14 -4.29
C PRO A 138 -14.80 -19.17 -3.10
N ALA A 139 -14.36 -19.58 -1.90
CA ALA A 139 -15.24 -19.64 -0.73
C ALA A 139 -15.69 -18.23 -0.34
N GLY A 140 -17.00 -18.05 -0.16
CA GLY A 140 -17.55 -16.76 0.26
C GLY A 140 -17.42 -16.51 1.77
N PRO A 141 -17.46 -15.24 2.20
CA PRO A 141 -17.35 -14.86 3.61
C PRO A 141 -18.69 -14.99 4.34
N THR A 142 -18.62 -15.04 5.67
CA THR A 142 -19.76 -14.75 6.56
C THR A 142 -19.99 -13.24 6.71
N LYS A 143 -21.10 -12.82 7.38
CA LYS A 143 -21.50 -11.41 7.53
C LYS A 143 -22.10 -11.13 8.91
N PHE A 144 -21.50 -11.65 9.96
CA PHE A 144 -22.12 -11.67 11.28
C PHE A 144 -21.25 -11.13 12.40
N VAL A 145 -19.94 -10.97 12.16
CA VAL A 145 -19.00 -10.64 13.23
C VAL A 145 -18.59 -9.19 13.16
N PRO A 146 -18.81 -8.40 14.24
CA PRO A 146 -18.31 -7.04 14.32
C PRO A 146 -16.78 -7.02 14.33
N GLY A 147 -16.22 -5.92 13.86
CA GLY A 147 -14.82 -5.58 13.86
C GLY A 147 -14.68 -4.07 14.03
N ARG A 148 -13.65 -3.46 13.41
CA ARG A 148 -13.38 -2.04 13.61
C ARG A 148 -13.25 -1.30 12.29
N VAL A 149 -13.68 -0.03 12.27
CA VAL A 149 -13.50 0.89 11.15
C VAL A 149 -12.79 2.14 11.62
N ASN A 150 -11.76 2.55 10.88
CA ASN A 150 -10.93 3.71 11.17
C ASN A 150 -10.19 3.64 12.53
N HIS A 151 -9.75 2.44 12.89
CA HIS A 151 -8.74 2.23 13.92
C HIS A 151 -7.38 1.94 13.27
N PRO A 152 -6.25 2.14 13.99
CA PRO A 152 -4.96 1.64 13.55
C PRO A 152 -5.00 0.13 13.35
N ILE A 153 -4.45 -0.36 12.24
CA ILE A 153 -4.40 -1.77 11.88
C ILE A 153 -2.99 -2.19 11.48
N ALA A 154 -2.75 -3.50 11.49
CA ALA A 154 -1.55 -4.11 10.90
C ALA A 154 -1.97 -4.86 9.63
N CYS A 155 -1.77 -4.26 8.46
CA CYS A 155 -2.15 -4.82 7.17
C CYS A 155 -0.90 -5.20 6.37
N GLY A 156 -0.79 -6.45 5.96
CA GLY A 156 0.38 -6.92 5.23
C GLY A 156 1.70 -6.72 5.98
N GLY A 157 1.70 -6.72 7.31
CA GLY A 157 2.88 -6.45 8.14
C GLY A 157 3.24 -4.96 8.30
N ALA A 158 2.53 -4.05 7.64
CA ALA A 158 2.69 -2.61 7.82
C ALA A 158 1.65 -2.06 8.81
N MET A 159 2.07 -1.15 9.69
CA MET A 159 1.14 -0.37 10.51
C MET A 159 0.48 0.70 9.63
N VAL A 160 -0.84 0.80 9.70
CA VAL A 160 -1.63 1.77 8.94
C VAL A 160 -2.57 2.51 9.88
N HIS A 161 -2.44 3.83 9.94
CA HIS A 161 -3.39 4.67 10.65
C HIS A 161 -4.43 5.25 9.67
N PRO A 162 -5.66 5.51 10.13
CA PRO A 162 -6.65 6.19 9.32
C PRO A 162 -6.12 7.51 8.77
N GLY A 163 -6.25 7.71 7.45
CA GLY A 163 -5.82 8.91 6.77
C GLY A 163 -4.34 8.97 6.36
N ASP A 164 -3.54 7.95 6.64
CA ASP A 164 -2.18 7.84 6.14
C ASP A 164 -2.16 7.78 4.61
N LEU A 165 -1.06 8.25 4.01
CA LEU A 165 -0.85 8.14 2.58
C LEU A 165 -0.52 6.68 2.21
N VAL A 166 -1.28 6.13 1.29
CA VAL A 166 -1.02 4.81 0.71
C VAL A 166 -0.73 4.96 -0.78
N VAL A 167 0.34 4.31 -1.24
CA VAL A 167 0.69 4.24 -2.66
C VAL A 167 0.95 2.77 -3.01
N GLY A 168 0.39 2.34 -4.14
CA GLY A 168 0.57 0.97 -4.63
C GLY A 168 0.78 0.94 -6.14
N ASP A 169 1.66 0.03 -6.59
CA ASP A 169 1.94 -0.27 -7.99
C ASP A 169 2.35 -1.74 -8.17
N ALA A 170 3.00 -2.07 -9.29
CA ALA A 170 3.42 -3.44 -9.61
C ALA A 170 4.34 -4.06 -8.55
N ASP A 171 5.13 -3.25 -7.85
CA ASP A 171 6.08 -3.71 -6.83
C ASP A 171 5.40 -3.98 -5.47
N GLY A 172 4.17 -3.53 -5.28
CA GLY A 172 3.42 -3.68 -4.04
C GLY A 172 2.95 -2.37 -3.44
N VAL A 173 2.84 -2.32 -2.11
CA VAL A 173 2.21 -1.21 -1.38
C VAL A 173 3.17 -0.62 -0.36
N VAL A 174 3.21 0.71 -0.29
CA VAL A 174 3.88 1.47 0.76
C VAL A 174 2.90 2.41 1.46
N VAL A 175 3.03 2.50 2.77
CA VAL A 175 2.25 3.39 3.65
C VAL A 175 3.18 4.42 4.27
N ILE A 176 2.79 5.68 4.20
CA ILE A 176 3.54 6.79 4.79
C ILE A 176 2.63 7.53 5.77
N GLU A 177 3.08 7.68 7.00
CA GLU A 177 2.36 8.46 7.99
C GLU A 177 1.96 9.82 7.43
N ARG A 178 0.70 10.19 7.57
CA ARG A 178 0.14 11.45 7.06
C ARG A 178 1.01 12.67 7.36
N ALA A 179 1.46 12.79 8.61
CA ALA A 179 2.27 13.93 9.04
C ALA A 179 3.67 13.98 8.39
N LYS A 180 4.19 12.84 7.93
CA LYS A 180 5.51 12.73 7.30
C LYS A 180 5.45 12.82 5.78
N ALA A 181 4.28 12.66 5.18
CA ALA A 181 4.12 12.55 3.74
C ALA A 181 4.74 13.73 2.96
N PRO A 182 4.52 15.02 3.31
CA PRO A 182 5.12 16.12 2.56
C PRO A 182 6.66 16.08 2.54
N ALA A 183 7.28 15.76 3.67
CA ALA A 183 8.74 15.66 3.78
C ALA A 183 9.29 14.47 2.97
N MET A 184 8.60 13.33 2.98
CA MET A 184 8.98 12.15 2.20
C MET A 184 8.88 12.42 0.70
N LEU A 185 7.84 13.13 0.24
CA LEU A 185 7.71 13.48 -1.18
C LEU A 185 8.80 14.44 -1.64
N ALA A 186 9.23 15.38 -0.81
CA ALA A 186 10.38 16.24 -1.13
C ALA A 186 11.68 15.43 -1.30
N LEU A 187 11.89 14.41 -0.47
CA LEU A 187 13.02 13.49 -0.61
C LEU A 187 12.89 12.61 -1.87
N ALA A 188 11.67 12.20 -2.22
CA ALA A 188 11.40 11.40 -3.42
C ALA A 188 11.74 12.14 -4.71
N VAL A 189 11.46 13.46 -4.79
CA VAL A 189 11.86 14.30 -5.94
C VAL A 189 13.38 14.23 -6.14
N LYS A 190 14.15 14.41 -5.06
CA LYS A 190 15.61 14.33 -5.12
C LYS A 190 16.09 12.93 -5.53
N LYS A 191 15.49 11.89 -4.93
CA LYS A 191 15.84 10.49 -5.22
C LYS A 191 15.67 10.16 -6.69
N VAL A 192 14.54 10.55 -7.30
CA VAL A 192 14.27 10.35 -8.74
C VAL A 192 15.34 11.05 -9.61
N ALA A 193 15.71 12.28 -9.28
CA ALA A 193 16.74 13.00 -10.00
C ALA A 193 18.12 12.31 -9.88
N ASP A 194 18.49 11.87 -8.68
CA ASP A 194 19.74 11.16 -8.43
C ASP A 194 19.79 9.83 -9.20
N GLU A 195 18.69 9.08 -9.26
CA GLU A 195 18.60 7.83 -10.03
C GLU A 195 18.66 8.06 -11.54
N ALA A 196 18.00 9.10 -12.07
CA ALA A 196 18.07 9.45 -13.46
C ALA A 196 19.52 9.77 -13.88
N ALA A 197 20.24 10.59 -13.08
CA ALA A 197 21.64 10.89 -13.32
C ALA A 197 22.52 9.62 -13.26
N ARG A 198 22.20 8.68 -12.36
CA ARG A 198 22.92 7.41 -12.28
C ARG A 198 22.67 6.51 -13.49
N ILE A 199 21.44 6.42 -13.99
CA ILE A 199 21.11 5.67 -15.21
C ILE A 199 21.89 6.22 -16.40
N GLU A 200 21.96 7.55 -16.56
CA GLU A 200 22.75 8.18 -17.61
C GLU A 200 24.26 7.86 -17.48
N SER A 201 24.81 7.86 -16.25
CA SER A 201 26.19 7.48 -15.98
C SER A 201 26.46 6.03 -16.39
N ILE A 202 25.55 5.11 -16.04
CA ILE A 202 25.63 3.69 -16.45
C ILE A 202 25.60 3.55 -17.98
N ALA A 203 24.71 4.28 -18.65
CA ALA A 203 24.64 4.28 -20.12
C ALA A 203 25.93 4.76 -20.80
N ARG A 204 26.72 5.61 -20.14
CA ARG A 204 28.06 6.05 -20.60
C ARG A 204 29.19 5.07 -20.25
N GLY A 205 28.89 3.92 -19.62
CA GLY A 205 29.88 2.87 -19.28
C GLY A 205 30.39 2.92 -17.82
N ASP A 206 29.98 3.88 -17.00
CA ASP A 206 30.31 3.90 -15.56
C ASP A 206 29.39 2.94 -14.80
N THR A 207 29.71 1.65 -14.83
CA THR A 207 28.86 0.59 -14.24
C THR A 207 29.11 0.37 -12.75
N ALA A 208 30.31 0.71 -12.25
CA ALA A 208 30.66 0.50 -10.86
C ALA A 208 30.01 1.55 -9.94
N ALA A 209 29.50 1.11 -8.79
CA ALA A 209 28.97 2.01 -7.79
C ALA A 209 30.13 2.71 -7.04
N LYS A 210 30.14 4.05 -7.05
CA LYS A 210 31.23 4.84 -6.44
C LYS A 210 31.43 4.58 -4.94
N TRP A 211 30.37 4.20 -4.24
CA TRP A 211 30.39 3.87 -2.80
C TRP A 211 30.94 2.47 -2.51
N LEU A 212 31.00 1.57 -3.50
CA LEU A 212 31.28 0.15 -3.34
C LEU A 212 32.66 -0.13 -2.71
N PRO A 213 33.79 0.48 -3.16
CA PRO A 213 35.09 0.21 -2.56
C PRO A 213 35.14 0.57 -1.07
N ALA A 214 34.55 1.70 -0.69
CA ALA A 214 34.48 2.13 0.70
C ALA A 214 33.65 1.15 1.57
N ALA A 215 32.50 0.71 1.06
CA ALA A 215 31.64 -0.25 1.74
C ALA A 215 32.34 -1.62 1.91
N LEU A 216 33.04 -2.09 0.90
CA LEU A 216 33.79 -3.35 0.96
C LEU A 216 34.96 -3.29 1.95
N ARG A 217 35.65 -2.15 2.05
CA ARG A 217 36.66 -1.95 3.09
C ARG A 217 36.05 -1.95 4.48
N ALA A 218 34.98 -1.25 4.68
CA ALA A 218 34.26 -1.21 5.96
C ALA A 218 33.76 -2.61 6.39
N ALA A 219 33.39 -3.45 5.41
CA ALA A 219 32.99 -4.85 5.65
C ALA A 219 34.17 -5.85 5.78
N GLY A 220 35.41 -5.39 5.64
CA GLY A 220 36.61 -6.25 5.72
C GLY A 220 36.82 -7.19 4.51
N VAL A 221 36.10 -6.95 3.42
CA VAL A 221 36.21 -7.74 2.18
C VAL A 221 37.34 -7.26 1.29
N LEU A 222 37.59 -5.96 1.25
CA LEU A 222 38.67 -5.33 0.49
C LEU A 222 39.68 -4.72 1.46
N LYS A 223 40.96 -5.07 1.30
CA LYS A 223 42.03 -4.52 2.12
C LYS A 223 42.43 -3.11 1.67
N GLU A 224 43.15 -2.41 2.54
CA GLU A 224 43.67 -1.09 2.20
C GLU A 224 44.68 -1.20 1.01
N GLY A 225 44.47 -0.35 -0.02
CA GLY A 225 45.29 -0.38 -1.24
C GLY A 225 44.81 -1.38 -2.32
N GLU A 226 43.90 -2.29 -2.02
CA GLU A 226 43.30 -3.18 -3.04
C GLU A 226 42.23 -2.44 -3.87
N THR A 227 42.16 -2.78 -5.14
CA THR A 227 41.13 -2.31 -6.11
C THR A 227 40.26 -3.48 -6.55
N LEU A 228 39.04 -3.19 -6.99
CA LEU A 228 38.16 -4.17 -7.64
C LEU A 228 38.58 -4.42 -9.08
#